data_2f92e6477cf491d4dc47b8ecd0c76032
#
_entry.id   2f92e6477cf491d4dc47b8ecd0c76032
#
_cell.length_a   1.000
_cell.length_b   1.000
_cell.length_c   1.000
_cell.angle_alpha   90.00
_cell.angle_beta   90.00
_cell.angle_gamma   90.00
#
_symmetry.space_group_name_H-M   'P 1'
#
loop_
_entity.id
_entity.type
_entity.pdbx_description
1 polymer ?
#
loop_
_entity_poly.entity_id
_entity_poly.type
_entity_poly.pdbx_seq_one_letter_code
_entity_poly.pdbx_strand_id
1 'polypeptide(L)'
;MDTSDEDIAGTEERPMAARFQLVIDCADPEPLARFWAAALDYELEPPPDGFATWDAYWRDLGVPEEELGTGADRIVDPSGRAPRIWFQVVPERKAVKNRLHLDIGVSGGRAVPIETRRQRVDAEATRLADLGALLVGVHETEGLDHYAVAMEDPEGNEFDIN
;
A
#
# COMPACT_ATOMS: atom_id res chain seq x y z
N MET A 1 -61.73 15.05 8.61
CA MET A 1 -60.95 14.53 7.49
C MET A 1 -59.53 14.99 7.70
N ASP A 2 -58.81 14.14 8.32
CA ASP A 2 -57.39 14.33 8.65
C ASP A 2 -56.55 13.60 7.59
N THR A 3 -55.81 14.34 6.80
CA THR A 3 -54.86 13.77 5.83
C THR A 3 -53.48 14.05 6.35
N SER A 4 -52.96 13.06 7.05
CA SER A 4 -51.54 13.01 7.44
C SER A 4 -50.71 12.81 6.17
N ASP A 5 -50.01 13.87 5.73
CA ASP A 5 -48.92 13.75 4.78
C ASP A 5 -47.71 13.12 5.51
N GLU A 6 -47.48 11.85 5.28
CA GLU A 6 -46.23 11.19 5.65
C GLU A 6 -45.16 11.62 4.64
N ASP A 7 -44.31 12.54 5.09
CA ASP A 7 -43.05 12.91 4.42
C ASP A 7 -42.13 11.67 4.35
N ILE A 8 -42.11 11.01 3.20
CA ILE A 8 -41.13 9.98 2.87
C ILE A 8 -39.82 10.74 2.60
N ALA A 9 -39.02 10.95 3.66
CA ALA A 9 -37.67 11.39 3.51
C ALA A 9 -36.86 10.33 2.71
N GLY A 10 -36.72 10.57 1.41
CA GLY A 10 -35.85 9.79 0.56
C GLY A 10 -34.40 9.85 1.10
N THR A 11 -33.90 8.73 1.56
CA THR A 11 -32.47 8.56 1.85
C THR A 11 -31.71 8.76 0.55
N GLU A 12 -31.17 9.95 0.32
CA GLU A 12 -30.20 10.18 -0.75
C GLU A 12 -29.00 9.25 -0.50
N GLU A 13 -28.86 8.20 -1.32
CA GLU A 13 -27.65 7.37 -1.32
C GLU A 13 -26.46 8.26 -1.66
N ARG A 14 -25.56 8.46 -0.70
CA ARG A 14 -24.29 9.15 -0.96
C ARG A 14 -23.54 8.39 -2.05
N PRO A 15 -23.09 9.03 -3.12
CA PRO A 15 -22.33 8.35 -4.16
C PRO A 15 -21.09 7.70 -3.54
N MET A 16 -20.86 6.43 -3.88
CA MET A 16 -19.65 5.72 -3.45
C MET A 16 -18.41 6.38 -4.06
N ALA A 17 -17.36 6.48 -3.26
CA ALA A 17 -16.07 6.95 -3.76
C ALA A 17 -15.57 6.06 -4.92
N ALA A 18 -14.89 6.66 -5.90
CA ALA A 18 -14.29 5.91 -6.99
C ALA A 18 -13.27 4.90 -6.45
N ARG A 19 -13.28 3.68 -6.99
CA ARG A 19 -12.23 2.70 -6.73
C ARG A 19 -10.98 3.07 -7.51
N PHE A 20 -9.82 2.91 -6.91
CA PHE A 20 -8.54 3.10 -7.57
C PHE A 20 -7.57 1.97 -7.17
N GLN A 21 -6.52 1.79 -7.94
CA GLN A 21 -5.34 1.02 -7.54
C GLN A 21 -4.13 1.96 -7.53
N LEU A 22 -3.14 1.64 -6.70
CA LEU A 22 -1.84 2.28 -6.75
C LEU A 22 -0.96 1.49 -7.73
N VAL A 23 -0.20 2.21 -8.56
CA VAL A 23 0.83 1.62 -9.42
C VAL A 23 2.18 2.19 -8.99
N ILE A 24 3.14 1.32 -8.72
CA ILE A 24 4.51 1.67 -8.36
C ILE A 24 5.42 1.17 -9.47
N ASP A 25 6.11 2.08 -10.14
CA ASP A 25 7.11 1.76 -11.14
C ASP A 25 8.35 1.16 -10.46
N CYS A 26 8.90 0.08 -11.04
CA CYS A 26 10.00 -0.66 -10.45
C CYS A 26 10.90 -1.30 -11.51
N ALA A 27 12.08 -1.75 -11.10
CA ALA A 27 12.98 -2.55 -11.94
C ALA A 27 12.73 -4.06 -11.77
N ASP A 28 12.43 -4.51 -10.53
CA ASP A 28 12.17 -5.91 -10.21
C ASP A 28 10.89 -6.04 -9.35
N PRO A 29 9.76 -6.43 -9.94
CA PRO A 29 8.47 -6.40 -9.28
C PRO A 29 8.33 -7.44 -8.16
N GLU A 30 8.91 -8.63 -8.27
CA GLU A 30 8.67 -9.70 -7.29
C GLU A 30 9.27 -9.40 -5.92
N PRO A 31 10.56 -9.04 -5.76
CA PRO A 31 11.11 -8.67 -4.46
C PRO A 31 10.40 -7.46 -3.85
N LEU A 32 10.06 -6.46 -4.69
CA LEU A 32 9.38 -5.25 -4.24
C LEU A 32 7.94 -5.54 -3.77
N ALA A 33 7.20 -6.37 -4.49
CA ALA A 33 5.86 -6.81 -4.09
C ALA A 33 5.89 -7.60 -2.77
N ARG A 34 6.87 -8.48 -2.57
CA ARG A 34 7.04 -9.23 -1.31
C ARG A 34 7.38 -8.31 -0.13
N PHE A 35 8.24 -7.32 -0.36
CA PHE A 35 8.55 -6.30 0.67
C PHE A 35 7.28 -5.56 1.08
N TRP A 36 6.54 -5.00 0.11
CA TRP A 36 5.35 -4.20 0.39
C TRP A 36 4.18 -5.04 0.94
N ALA A 37 4.05 -6.31 0.52
CA ALA A 37 3.08 -7.22 1.13
C ALA A 37 3.36 -7.41 2.62
N ALA A 38 4.63 -7.66 2.99
CA ALA A 38 5.03 -7.79 4.39
C ALA A 38 4.96 -6.46 5.17
N ALA A 39 5.23 -5.32 4.51
CA ALA A 39 5.17 -3.99 5.14
C ALA A 39 3.74 -3.57 5.50
N LEU A 40 2.75 -3.93 4.67
CA LEU A 40 1.37 -3.47 4.78
C LEU A 40 0.40 -4.54 5.31
N ASP A 41 0.89 -5.73 5.69
CA ASP A 41 0.05 -6.91 5.99
C ASP A 41 -0.90 -7.27 4.83
N TYR A 42 -0.40 -7.10 3.61
CA TYR A 42 -1.04 -7.51 2.36
C TYR A 42 -0.58 -8.91 1.95
N GLU A 43 -1.25 -9.48 0.97
CA GLU A 43 -0.84 -10.73 0.33
C GLU A 43 -0.59 -10.54 -1.16
N LEU A 44 0.26 -11.39 -1.75
CA LEU A 44 0.37 -11.47 -3.21
C LEU A 44 -0.99 -11.84 -3.79
N GLU A 45 -1.41 -11.11 -4.83
CA GLU A 45 -2.72 -11.36 -5.44
C GLU A 45 -2.77 -12.78 -6.03
N PRO A 46 -3.70 -13.63 -5.60
CA PRO A 46 -3.85 -14.97 -6.16
C PRO A 46 -4.30 -14.89 -7.63
N PRO A 47 -4.00 -15.90 -8.46
CA PRO A 47 -4.54 -15.97 -9.80
C PRO A 47 -6.08 -16.05 -9.76
N PRO A 48 -6.77 -15.70 -10.86
CA PRO A 48 -8.22 -15.82 -10.95
C PRO A 48 -8.71 -17.25 -10.69
N ASP A 49 -9.93 -17.37 -10.19
CA ASP A 49 -10.56 -18.66 -9.93
C ASP A 49 -10.47 -19.60 -11.13
N GLY A 50 -10.08 -20.85 -10.86
CA GLY A 50 -9.88 -21.88 -11.89
C GLY A 50 -8.45 -22.02 -12.42
N PHE A 51 -7.53 -21.13 -12.03
CA PHE A 51 -6.13 -21.20 -12.41
C PHE A 51 -5.23 -21.40 -11.20
N ALA A 52 -4.24 -22.31 -11.34
CA ALA A 52 -3.28 -22.57 -10.27
C ALA A 52 -2.17 -21.51 -10.19
N THR A 53 -1.88 -20.82 -11.30
CA THR A 53 -0.86 -19.77 -11.41
C THR A 53 -1.29 -18.68 -12.37
N TRP A 54 -0.71 -17.49 -12.22
CA TRP A 54 -0.89 -16.39 -13.16
C TRP A 54 -0.44 -16.76 -14.57
N ASP A 55 0.65 -17.51 -14.72
CA ASP A 55 1.14 -18.00 -16.00
C ASP A 55 0.10 -18.88 -16.71
N ALA A 56 -0.57 -19.77 -15.97
CA ALA A 56 -1.62 -20.60 -16.53
C ALA A 56 -2.79 -19.74 -17.06
N TYR A 57 -3.16 -18.70 -16.32
CA TYR A 57 -4.20 -17.76 -16.74
C TYR A 57 -3.79 -16.97 -18.00
N TRP A 58 -2.56 -16.42 -18.02
CA TRP A 58 -2.09 -15.64 -19.16
C TRP A 58 -1.94 -16.49 -20.43
N ARG A 59 -1.48 -17.75 -20.30
CA ARG A 59 -1.44 -18.69 -21.42
C ARG A 59 -2.82 -18.99 -21.98
N ASP A 60 -3.82 -19.15 -21.11
CA ASP A 60 -5.21 -19.36 -21.52
C ASP A 60 -5.77 -18.16 -22.30
N LEU A 61 -5.32 -16.96 -21.98
CA LEU A 61 -5.65 -15.73 -22.71
C LEU A 61 -4.80 -15.52 -23.98
N GLY A 62 -3.84 -16.41 -24.28
CA GLY A 62 -3.01 -16.36 -25.47
C GLY A 62 -1.82 -15.40 -25.37
N VAL A 63 -1.39 -15.02 -24.15
CA VAL A 63 -0.18 -14.22 -23.96
C VAL A 63 1.05 -15.07 -24.33
N PRO A 64 1.97 -14.56 -25.20
CA PRO A 64 3.19 -15.26 -25.56
C PRO A 64 4.08 -15.58 -24.37
N GLU A 65 4.81 -16.70 -24.42
CA GLU A 65 5.71 -17.13 -23.31
C GLU A 65 6.75 -16.08 -22.95
N GLU A 66 7.27 -15.32 -23.91
CA GLU A 66 8.25 -14.26 -23.72
C GLU A 66 7.67 -13.00 -23.02
N GLU A 67 6.35 -12.89 -22.95
CA GLU A 67 5.65 -11.78 -22.29
C GLU A 67 5.08 -12.18 -20.92
N LEU A 68 5.23 -13.45 -20.51
CA LEU A 68 4.80 -13.90 -19.21
C LEU A 68 5.66 -13.27 -18.12
N GLY A 69 5.03 -12.63 -17.15
CA GLY A 69 5.69 -12.11 -15.98
C GLY A 69 5.89 -13.17 -14.89
N THR A 70 6.42 -12.76 -13.74
CA THR A 70 6.62 -13.67 -12.60
C THR A 70 5.30 -14.02 -11.88
N GLY A 71 4.20 -13.31 -12.19
CA GLY A 71 2.92 -13.43 -11.49
C GLY A 71 2.92 -12.90 -10.06
N ALA A 72 4.06 -12.42 -9.57
CA ALA A 72 4.23 -11.86 -8.22
C ALA A 72 4.47 -10.34 -8.29
N ASP A 73 3.67 -9.64 -9.08
CA ASP A 73 3.77 -8.20 -9.35
C ASP A 73 2.61 -7.39 -8.76
N ARG A 74 1.76 -8.03 -7.94
CA ARG A 74 0.56 -7.41 -7.39
C ARG A 74 0.31 -7.86 -5.97
N ILE A 75 -0.17 -6.93 -5.15
CA ILE A 75 -0.58 -7.20 -3.77
C ILE A 75 -1.98 -6.64 -3.51
N VAL A 76 -2.70 -7.30 -2.63
CA VAL A 76 -4.07 -6.95 -2.22
C VAL A 76 -4.21 -6.97 -0.71
N ASP A 77 -5.03 -6.07 -0.18
CA ASP A 77 -5.50 -6.13 1.19
C ASP A 77 -6.47 -7.32 1.31
N PRO A 78 -6.17 -8.36 2.13
CA PRO A 78 -7.05 -9.52 2.30
C PRO A 78 -8.43 -9.15 2.84
N SER A 79 -8.57 -7.99 3.49
CA SER A 79 -9.87 -7.46 3.94
C SER A 79 -10.66 -6.75 2.84
N GLY A 80 -10.04 -6.45 1.69
CA GLY A 80 -10.64 -5.76 0.56
C GLY A 80 -11.02 -4.29 0.80
N ARG A 81 -10.55 -3.67 1.87
CA ARG A 81 -10.86 -2.29 2.25
C ARG A 81 -9.89 -1.26 1.70
N ALA A 82 -8.65 -1.66 1.48
CA ALA A 82 -7.60 -0.80 0.96
C ALA A 82 -7.33 -1.07 -0.53
N PRO A 83 -6.68 -0.14 -1.26
CA PRO A 83 -6.47 -0.28 -2.69
C PRO A 83 -5.48 -1.41 -3.00
N ARG A 84 -5.70 -2.08 -4.14
CA ARG A 84 -4.73 -2.96 -4.76
C ARG A 84 -3.48 -2.18 -5.15
N ILE A 85 -2.31 -2.79 -5.07
CA ILE A 85 -1.04 -2.22 -5.52
C ILE A 85 -0.47 -3.11 -6.62
N TRP A 86 -0.06 -2.49 -7.74
CA TRP A 86 0.62 -3.14 -8.84
C TRP A 86 2.03 -2.57 -8.99
N PHE A 87 3.01 -3.44 -9.14
CA PHE A 87 4.42 -3.10 -9.37
C PHE A 87 4.70 -3.27 -10.86
N GLN A 88 4.83 -2.14 -11.55
CA GLN A 88 5.00 -2.09 -13.00
C GLN A 88 6.47 -1.97 -13.36
N VAL A 89 6.97 -2.92 -14.17
CA VAL A 89 8.33 -2.84 -14.68
C VAL A 89 8.47 -1.68 -15.65
N VAL A 90 9.45 -0.82 -15.40
CA VAL A 90 9.81 0.29 -16.29
C VAL A 90 11.33 0.31 -16.51
N PRO A 91 11.82 0.79 -17.67
CA PRO A 91 13.26 0.84 -17.95
C PRO A 91 13.98 1.95 -17.16
N GLU A 92 13.26 2.94 -16.68
CA GLU A 92 13.81 4.07 -15.95
C GLU A 92 14.14 3.67 -14.51
N ARG A 93 15.33 4.07 -14.04
CA ARG A 93 15.72 3.90 -12.66
C ARG A 93 15.23 5.06 -11.80
N LYS A 94 14.94 4.78 -10.53
CA LYS A 94 14.70 5.81 -9.51
C LYS A 94 15.89 6.78 -9.46
N ALA A 95 15.65 8.07 -9.67
CA ALA A 95 16.70 9.08 -9.75
C ALA A 95 16.43 10.35 -8.92
N VAL A 96 15.15 10.66 -8.68
CA VAL A 96 14.73 11.86 -7.95
C VAL A 96 13.73 11.48 -6.87
N LYS A 97 13.51 12.39 -5.89
CA LYS A 97 12.51 12.19 -4.83
C LYS A 97 11.14 11.88 -5.40
N ASN A 98 10.43 10.93 -4.80
CA ASN A 98 9.03 10.62 -5.13
C ASN A 98 8.15 11.88 -5.02
N ARG A 99 7.17 11.99 -5.90
CA ARG A 99 6.13 13.03 -5.83
C ARG A 99 4.95 12.62 -4.95
N LEU A 100 4.75 11.32 -4.81
CA LEU A 100 3.83 10.69 -3.87
C LEU A 100 4.64 9.74 -3.00
N HIS A 101 4.30 9.64 -1.73
CA HIS A 101 4.84 8.64 -0.82
C HIS A 101 3.71 8.08 0.04
N LEU A 102 3.93 6.92 0.59
CA LEU A 102 3.01 6.30 1.53
C LEU A 102 3.43 6.67 2.95
N ASP A 103 2.43 6.92 3.80
CA ASP A 103 2.61 7.08 5.23
C ASP A 103 2.00 5.85 5.92
N ILE A 104 2.83 5.03 6.56
CA ILE A 104 2.38 3.86 7.31
C ILE A 104 2.04 4.29 8.73
N GLY A 105 0.75 4.31 9.06
CA GLY A 105 0.25 4.75 10.36
C GLY A 105 0.26 3.63 11.39
N VAL A 106 1.23 3.60 12.30
CA VAL A 106 1.35 2.60 13.38
C VAL A 106 1.24 3.18 14.77
N SER A 107 1.34 4.50 14.89
CA SER A 107 1.40 5.20 16.19
C SER A 107 0.11 5.10 17.00
N GLY A 108 -1.03 4.89 16.36
CA GLY A 108 -2.37 4.89 16.98
C GLY A 108 -2.98 6.28 17.12
N GLY A 109 -2.35 7.31 16.52
CA GLY A 109 -2.86 8.66 16.44
C GLY A 109 -2.58 9.51 17.69
N ARG A 110 -2.96 10.79 17.62
CA ARG A 110 -2.59 11.82 18.61
C ARG A 110 -3.16 11.61 20.01
N ALA A 111 -4.16 10.76 20.17
CA ALA A 111 -4.68 10.41 21.51
C ALA A 111 -3.73 9.50 22.31
N VAL A 112 -2.76 8.88 21.65
CA VAL A 112 -1.72 8.06 22.29
C VAL A 112 -0.57 8.97 22.72
N PRO A 113 -0.01 8.79 23.95
CA PRO A 113 1.14 9.58 24.41
C PRO A 113 2.31 9.50 23.45
N ILE A 114 3.03 10.64 23.26
CA ILE A 114 4.11 10.76 22.27
C ILE A 114 5.20 9.68 22.45
N GLU A 115 5.57 9.35 23.69
CA GLU A 115 6.57 8.32 23.96
C GLU A 115 6.15 6.91 23.49
N THR A 116 4.86 6.58 23.65
CA THR A 116 4.32 5.31 23.13
C THR A 116 4.28 5.32 21.61
N ARG A 117 3.96 6.46 20.99
CA ARG A 117 3.98 6.60 19.52
C ARG A 117 5.39 6.42 18.97
N ARG A 118 6.40 7.05 19.58
CA ARG A 118 7.81 6.87 19.23
C ARG A 118 8.21 5.39 19.27
N GLN A 119 7.92 4.72 20.37
CA GLN A 119 8.26 3.29 20.52
C GLN A 119 7.65 2.43 19.42
N ARG A 120 6.42 2.70 19.01
CA ARG A 120 5.75 1.95 17.93
C ARG A 120 6.38 2.24 16.57
N VAL A 121 6.64 3.50 16.27
CA VAL A 121 7.28 3.92 15.02
C VAL A 121 8.69 3.36 14.91
N ASP A 122 9.50 3.42 15.98
CA ASP A 122 10.85 2.88 16.00
C ASP A 122 10.89 1.36 15.87
N ALA A 123 9.94 0.66 16.51
CA ALA A 123 9.81 -0.78 16.38
C ALA A 123 9.45 -1.18 14.94
N GLU A 124 8.54 -0.45 14.31
CA GLU A 124 8.16 -0.68 12.91
C GLU A 124 9.31 -0.35 11.95
N ALA A 125 10.01 0.76 12.15
CA ALA A 125 11.18 1.10 11.37
C ALA A 125 12.26 0.01 11.44
N THR A 126 12.48 -0.57 12.63
CA THR A 126 13.39 -1.71 12.81
C THR A 126 12.91 -2.93 12.04
N ARG A 127 11.62 -3.27 12.15
CA ARG A 127 11.03 -4.41 11.42
C ARG A 127 11.17 -4.26 9.90
N LEU A 128 10.91 -3.06 9.38
CA LEU A 128 11.02 -2.78 7.94
C LEU A 128 12.47 -2.77 7.45
N ALA A 129 13.41 -2.32 8.29
CA ALA A 129 14.83 -2.43 7.98
C ALA A 129 15.29 -3.89 7.87
N ASP A 130 14.79 -4.78 8.73
CA ASP A 130 15.04 -6.22 8.65
C ASP A 130 14.46 -6.86 7.36
N LEU A 131 13.43 -6.24 6.77
CA LEU A 131 12.85 -6.63 5.48
C LEU A 131 13.59 -6.02 4.27
N GLY A 132 14.55 -5.12 4.49
CA GLY A 132 15.37 -4.53 3.42
C GLY A 132 15.13 -3.04 3.16
N ALA A 133 14.31 -2.35 3.94
CA ALA A 133 14.18 -0.90 3.85
C ALA A 133 15.41 -0.19 4.41
N LEU A 134 15.70 1.00 3.91
CA LEU A 134 16.79 1.85 4.38
C LEU A 134 16.26 3.01 5.21
N LEU A 135 16.82 3.23 6.39
CA LEU A 135 16.52 4.41 7.21
C LEU A 135 17.11 5.67 6.57
N VAL A 136 16.28 6.65 6.28
CA VAL A 136 16.67 7.96 5.75
C VAL A 136 16.87 8.97 6.88
N GLY A 137 15.92 9.05 7.80
CA GLY A 137 16.01 9.99 8.92
C GLY A 137 14.78 10.00 9.81
N VAL A 138 14.88 10.78 10.88
CA VAL A 138 13.80 10.99 11.84
C VAL A 138 13.23 12.39 11.65
N HIS A 139 11.93 12.51 11.58
CA HIS A 139 11.19 13.78 11.53
C HIS A 139 10.58 14.08 12.90
N GLU A 140 11.28 14.92 13.64
CA GLU A 140 10.86 15.43 14.93
C GLU A 140 11.13 16.93 15.00
N THR A 141 10.20 17.69 15.53
CA THR A 141 10.39 19.12 15.81
C THR A 141 10.08 19.38 17.26
N GLU A 142 11.03 19.97 17.97
CA GLU A 142 10.88 20.34 19.38
C GLU A 142 9.61 21.20 19.59
N GLY A 143 8.79 20.83 20.56
CA GLY A 143 7.54 21.51 20.88
C GLY A 143 6.34 21.14 19.99
N LEU A 144 6.53 20.31 18.96
CA LEU A 144 5.44 19.74 18.18
C LEU A 144 5.13 18.32 18.62
N ASP A 145 3.83 18.01 18.68
CA ASP A 145 3.34 16.67 18.96
C ASP A 145 3.36 15.80 17.68
N HIS A 146 4.57 15.64 17.13
CA HIS A 146 4.81 14.91 15.88
C HIS A 146 6.09 14.08 15.97
N TYR A 147 6.02 12.84 15.49
CA TYR A 147 7.17 11.96 15.31
C TYR A 147 6.92 11.04 14.12
N ALA A 148 7.87 10.97 13.20
CA ALA A 148 7.84 10.09 12.06
C ALA A 148 9.27 9.64 11.69
N VAL A 149 9.37 8.53 10.99
CA VAL A 149 10.63 8.01 10.44
C VAL A 149 10.49 7.89 8.93
N ALA A 150 11.41 8.55 8.21
CA ALA A 150 11.51 8.43 6.76
C ALA A 150 12.40 7.24 6.39
N MET A 151 11.93 6.44 5.46
CA MET A 151 12.63 5.26 4.95
C MET A 151 12.58 5.21 3.41
N GLU A 152 13.41 4.36 2.84
CA GLU A 152 13.36 3.96 1.43
C GLU A 152 13.08 2.46 1.33
N ASP A 153 12.26 2.07 0.37
CA ASP A 153 12.04 0.66 0.02
C ASP A 153 13.29 0.08 -0.68
N PRO A 154 13.35 -1.23 -0.99
CA PRO A 154 14.51 -1.85 -1.64
C PRO A 154 14.94 -1.24 -2.98
N GLU A 155 14.06 -0.48 -3.65
CA GLU A 155 14.37 0.23 -4.90
C GLU A 155 14.58 1.75 -4.72
N GLY A 156 14.59 2.24 -3.48
CA GLY A 156 14.84 3.65 -3.13
C GLY A 156 13.61 4.55 -3.22
N ASN A 157 12.38 3.99 -3.20
CA ASN A 157 11.19 4.81 -3.10
C ASN A 157 10.96 5.24 -1.65
N GLU A 158 10.85 6.55 -1.43
CA GLU A 158 10.68 7.12 -0.10
C GLU A 158 9.25 6.88 0.43
N PHE A 159 9.17 6.54 1.70
CA PHE A 159 7.93 6.43 2.48
C PHE A 159 8.17 6.81 3.93
N ASP A 160 7.10 7.11 4.66
CA ASP A 160 7.17 7.50 6.06
C ASP A 160 6.42 6.51 6.96
N ILE A 161 6.86 6.42 8.21
CA ILE A 161 6.19 5.69 9.30
C ILE A 161 5.79 6.72 10.37
N ASN A 162 4.51 6.75 10.77
CA ASN A 162 4.00 7.70 11.76
C ASN A 162 2.92 7.13 12.69
#